data_2633d612e176e9e4b3347ab70be40a03
#
_entry.id   2633d612e176e9e4b3347ab70be40a03
#
_cell.length_a   1.000
_cell.length_b   1.000
_cell.length_c   1.000
_cell.angle_alpha   90.00
_cell.angle_beta   90.00
_cell.angle_gamma   90.00
#
_symmetry.space_group_name_H-M   'P 1'
#
loop_
_entity.id
_entity.type
_entity.pdbx_description
1 polymer ?
#
loop_
_entity_poly.entity_id
_entity_poly.type
_entity_poly.pdbx_seq_one_letter_code
_entity_poly.pdbx_strand_id
1 'polypeptide(L)'
;MRGQFSSRLGFILVSAGCAIGLGNVWRFPYITGKYGGAMFVLFYLVFLAILGLPIMVCEFAVGRGSHMSVAGSFDALEPKGTKWHWYKYGAIAGNMLLMMFYTTISGWMLYYVYKMIAGGFNGLNAEGVGNVFGALLSDPLTMALYMMAVVLICFGICYLGFQKGVERITKVMMICLLVLLVVLAVNSVLLPGAEKGLAYYLLPNWRHFIANGPQEVIFAAMGQAFFTLSLGIGALAIFGSYIGKEKRLTGEAIWVIILDTFVALMSGLIIFPACFSYGVDPGSGPNLLFISLPNVFNHMPAGRIWGALFFIFMVFASFSTVIAVFENLTTCFSELFGADRKKVIRWLIPAVIILSLPCVFGFNIWSGIHPLGGESMILDLEDFFVSNNLLPLGSLVYLVFCTSRYGWGWNNFITEANTGKGILFPKWIRFYMTWLLPLIVLYIFATGYYGMFFK
;
A
#
# COMPACT_ATOMS: atom_id res chain seq x y z
N MET A 1 1.18 27.50 11.30
CA MET A 1 0.53 26.49 12.13
C MET A 1 0.40 25.23 11.30
N ARG A 2 0.79 24.07 11.85
CA ARG A 2 0.65 22.78 11.18
C ARG A 2 -0.84 22.44 11.03
N GLY A 3 -1.24 21.86 9.89
CA GLY A 3 -2.61 21.40 9.70
C GLY A 3 -2.96 20.32 10.74
N GLN A 4 -4.16 20.39 11.29
CA GLN A 4 -4.73 19.31 12.12
C GLN A 4 -5.91 18.70 11.38
N PHE A 5 -6.21 17.44 11.64
CA PHE A 5 -7.45 16.84 11.13
C PHE A 5 -8.68 17.58 11.65
N SER A 6 -9.64 17.80 10.77
CA SER A 6 -10.91 18.42 11.14
C SER A 6 -11.79 17.50 11.99
N SER A 7 -11.57 16.17 11.89
CA SER A 7 -12.33 15.16 12.62
C SER A 7 -11.55 13.87 12.80
N ARG A 8 -11.89 13.07 13.82
CA ARG A 8 -11.37 11.72 14.04
C ARG A 8 -11.64 10.82 12.83
N LEU A 9 -12.82 10.90 12.24
CA LEU A 9 -13.15 10.12 11.04
C LEU A 9 -12.23 10.49 9.87
N GLY A 10 -11.92 11.80 9.72
CA GLY A 10 -10.96 12.26 8.73
C GLY A 10 -9.59 11.64 8.93
N PHE A 11 -9.07 11.62 10.17
CA PHE A 11 -7.82 10.94 10.49
C PHE A 11 -7.85 9.45 10.12
N ILE A 12 -8.86 8.70 10.59
CA ILE A 12 -8.95 7.25 10.35
C ILE A 12 -9.03 6.96 8.85
N LEU A 13 -9.88 7.66 8.09
CA LEU A 13 -10.05 7.41 6.66
C LEU A 13 -8.82 7.83 5.83
N VAL A 14 -8.14 8.92 6.18
CA VAL A 14 -6.92 9.34 5.45
C VAL A 14 -5.75 8.41 5.77
N SER A 15 -5.57 8.03 7.04
CA SER A 15 -4.52 7.08 7.43
C SER A 15 -4.78 5.68 6.87
N ALA A 16 -6.04 5.22 6.90
CA ALA A 16 -6.43 3.98 6.23
C ALA A 16 -6.24 4.08 4.71
N GLY A 17 -6.57 5.22 4.07
CA GLY A 17 -6.33 5.44 2.65
C GLY A 17 -4.86 5.48 2.25
N CYS A 18 -3.94 5.74 3.18
CA CYS A 18 -2.52 5.57 2.97
C CYS A 18 -2.11 4.09 2.93
N ALA A 19 -2.70 3.27 3.80
CA ALA A 19 -2.46 1.83 3.83
C ALA A 19 -3.23 1.11 2.71
N ILE A 20 -4.52 1.42 2.53
CA ILE A 20 -5.39 0.83 1.52
C ILE A 20 -4.94 1.27 0.13
N GLY A 21 -4.33 0.37 -0.61
CA GLY A 21 -3.82 0.62 -1.94
C GLY A 21 -3.78 -0.64 -2.79
N LEU A 22 -2.86 -0.67 -3.74
CA LEU A 22 -2.64 -1.83 -4.61
C LEU A 22 -2.26 -3.10 -3.81
N GLY A 23 -1.72 -2.92 -2.60
CA GLY A 23 -1.43 -4.01 -1.67
C GLY A 23 -2.65 -4.84 -1.29
N ASN A 24 -3.80 -4.18 -1.07
CA ASN A 24 -5.05 -4.81 -0.65
C ASN A 24 -5.88 -5.33 -1.83
N VAL A 25 -5.93 -4.54 -2.91
CA VAL A 25 -6.88 -4.79 -4.00
C VAL A 25 -6.29 -5.59 -5.14
N TRP A 26 -4.96 -5.68 -5.21
CA TRP A 26 -4.23 -6.42 -6.23
C TRP A 26 -3.33 -7.51 -5.62
N ARG A 27 -2.30 -7.09 -4.83
CA ARG A 27 -1.28 -8.02 -4.33
C ARG A 27 -1.86 -9.07 -3.39
N PHE A 28 -2.74 -8.69 -2.48
CA PHE A 28 -3.36 -9.60 -1.53
C PHE A 28 -4.17 -10.71 -2.21
N PRO A 29 -5.13 -10.44 -3.12
CA PRO A 29 -5.84 -11.51 -3.83
C PRO A 29 -4.90 -12.40 -4.64
N TYR A 30 -3.95 -11.82 -5.37
CA TYR A 30 -2.98 -12.57 -6.14
C TYR A 30 -2.17 -13.55 -5.27
N ILE A 31 -1.57 -13.06 -4.18
CA ILE A 31 -0.77 -13.91 -3.28
C ILE A 31 -1.68 -14.95 -2.59
N THR A 32 -2.88 -14.58 -2.19
CA THR A 32 -3.88 -15.52 -1.64
C THR A 32 -4.18 -16.63 -2.64
N GLY A 33 -4.38 -16.31 -3.91
CA GLY A 33 -4.59 -17.28 -4.99
C GLY A 33 -3.40 -18.21 -5.18
N LYS A 34 -2.19 -17.65 -5.16
CA LYS A 34 -0.94 -18.40 -5.33
C LYS A 34 -0.65 -19.35 -4.16
N TYR A 35 -0.94 -18.96 -2.92
CA TYR A 35 -0.52 -19.68 -1.72
C TYR A 35 -1.65 -20.42 -0.98
N GLY A 36 -2.75 -20.77 -1.68
CA GLY A 36 -3.74 -21.72 -1.18
C GLY A 36 -4.88 -21.12 -0.38
N GLY A 37 -5.29 -19.90 -0.65
CA GLY A 37 -6.56 -19.32 -0.18
C GLY A 37 -6.60 -19.05 1.32
N ALA A 38 -7.62 -19.59 2.00
CA ALA A 38 -7.94 -19.26 3.40
C ALA A 38 -6.80 -19.47 4.40
N MET A 39 -5.90 -20.46 4.20
CA MET A 39 -4.77 -20.66 5.12
C MET A 39 -3.79 -19.50 5.09
N PHE A 40 -3.48 -18.95 3.90
CA PHE A 40 -2.69 -17.74 3.78
C PHE A 40 -3.36 -16.56 4.50
N VAL A 41 -4.67 -16.37 4.31
CA VAL A 41 -5.45 -15.31 4.96
C VAL A 41 -5.35 -15.38 6.48
N LEU A 42 -5.47 -16.57 7.08
CA LEU A 42 -5.33 -16.75 8.51
C LEU A 42 -3.96 -16.32 9.04
N PHE A 43 -2.87 -16.75 8.40
CA PHE A 43 -1.51 -16.32 8.78
C PHE A 43 -1.33 -14.81 8.58
N TYR A 44 -1.84 -14.25 7.49
CA TYR A 44 -1.80 -12.81 7.24
C TYR A 44 -2.47 -12.01 8.38
N LEU A 45 -3.67 -12.41 8.82
CA LEU A 45 -4.37 -11.75 9.93
C LEU A 45 -3.58 -11.82 11.25
N VAL A 46 -2.96 -12.97 11.53
CA VAL A 46 -2.10 -13.13 12.71
C VAL A 46 -0.91 -12.17 12.62
N PHE A 47 -0.24 -12.09 11.46
CA PHE A 47 0.92 -11.22 11.30
C PHE A 47 0.56 -9.74 11.30
N LEU A 48 -0.61 -9.33 10.82
CA LEU A 48 -1.09 -7.95 10.98
C LEU A 48 -1.18 -7.56 12.47
N ALA A 49 -1.68 -8.46 13.31
CA ALA A 49 -1.80 -8.20 14.74
C ALA A 49 -0.45 -8.18 15.47
N ILE A 50 0.42 -9.14 15.19
CA ILE A 50 1.67 -9.29 15.94
C ILE A 50 2.83 -8.45 15.39
N LEU A 51 2.88 -8.18 14.08
CA LEU A 51 3.92 -7.37 13.45
C LEU A 51 3.40 -5.96 13.14
N GLY A 52 2.28 -5.87 12.41
CA GLY A 52 1.77 -4.61 11.89
C GLY A 52 1.37 -3.61 12.97
N LEU A 53 0.55 -4.04 13.94
CA LEU A 53 0.04 -3.15 14.98
C LEU A 53 1.15 -2.51 15.84
N PRO A 54 2.13 -3.25 16.39
CA PRO A 54 3.20 -2.63 17.18
C PRO A 54 4.03 -1.61 16.41
N ILE A 55 4.37 -1.91 15.16
CA ILE A 55 5.18 -1.03 14.31
C ILE A 55 4.40 0.24 13.94
N MET A 56 3.12 0.10 13.58
CA MET A 56 2.25 1.24 13.28
C MET A 56 2.14 2.19 14.48
N VAL A 57 2.00 1.65 15.69
CA VAL A 57 1.95 2.47 16.92
C VAL A 57 3.29 3.19 17.14
N CYS A 58 4.43 2.57 16.80
CA CYS A 58 5.75 3.24 16.85
C CYS A 58 5.81 4.43 15.87
N GLU A 59 5.40 4.25 14.62
CA GLU A 59 5.38 5.34 13.64
C GLU A 59 4.46 6.49 14.07
N PHE A 60 3.24 6.19 14.51
CA PHE A 60 2.32 7.20 15.02
C PHE A 60 2.88 7.92 16.24
N ALA A 61 3.53 7.19 17.17
CA ALA A 61 4.11 7.78 18.37
C ALA A 61 5.26 8.74 18.06
N VAL A 62 6.15 8.36 17.14
CA VAL A 62 7.26 9.22 16.67
C VAL A 62 6.70 10.48 15.99
N GLY A 63 5.73 10.34 15.11
CA GLY A 63 5.06 11.48 14.47
C GLY A 63 4.37 12.39 15.46
N ARG A 64 3.55 11.85 16.39
CA ARG A 64 2.81 12.64 17.38
C ARG A 64 3.71 13.26 18.43
N GLY A 65 4.74 12.54 18.89
CA GLY A 65 5.68 13.03 19.90
C GLY A 65 6.54 14.19 19.39
N SER A 66 6.92 14.16 18.12
CA SER A 66 7.71 15.22 17.49
C SER A 66 6.87 16.36 16.91
N HIS A 67 5.60 16.11 16.58
CA HIS A 67 4.80 17.01 15.75
C HIS A 67 5.45 17.34 14.40
N MET A 68 6.28 16.43 13.84
CA MET A 68 7.02 16.63 12.59
C MET A 68 6.83 15.43 11.65
N SER A 69 7.09 15.62 10.36
CA SER A 69 7.23 14.53 9.40
C SER A 69 8.50 13.70 9.71
N VAL A 70 8.73 12.62 8.99
CA VAL A 70 9.96 11.84 9.13
C VAL A 70 11.22 12.68 8.89
N ALA A 71 11.11 13.80 8.16
CA ALA A 71 12.23 14.71 7.91
C ALA A 71 12.78 15.38 9.17
N GLY A 72 11.95 15.65 10.16
CA GLY A 72 12.36 16.30 11.40
C GLY A 72 12.08 15.49 12.67
N SER A 73 11.30 14.42 12.60
CA SER A 73 10.82 13.70 13.79
C SER A 73 11.96 13.06 14.58
N PHE A 74 12.93 12.47 13.91
CA PHE A 74 14.07 11.86 14.57
C PHE A 74 15.00 12.91 15.17
N ASP A 75 15.26 14.02 14.45
CA ASP A 75 16.05 15.16 15.00
C ASP A 75 15.44 15.69 16.31
N ALA A 76 14.12 15.76 16.38
CA ALA A 76 13.41 16.31 17.54
C ALA A 76 13.40 15.38 18.76
N LEU A 77 13.48 14.06 18.55
CA LEU A 77 13.29 13.06 19.61
C LEU A 77 14.57 12.29 19.96
N GLU A 78 15.62 12.36 19.15
CA GLU A 78 16.83 11.58 19.40
C GLU A 78 17.61 12.09 20.62
N PRO A 79 18.30 11.21 21.36
CA PRO A 79 19.23 11.61 22.40
C PRO A 79 20.43 12.38 21.82
N LYS A 80 20.94 13.36 22.56
CA LYS A 80 22.10 14.16 22.14
C LYS A 80 23.29 13.25 21.80
N GLY A 81 23.90 13.51 20.65
CA GLY A 81 25.09 12.78 20.17
C GLY A 81 24.78 11.49 19.40
N THR A 82 23.54 11.14 19.20
CA THR A 82 23.14 10.03 18.32
C THR A 82 22.96 10.49 16.87
N LYS A 83 22.76 9.56 15.95
CA LYS A 83 22.68 9.84 14.50
C LYS A 83 21.39 9.31 13.88
N TRP A 84 20.31 9.18 14.63
CA TRP A 84 19.03 8.68 14.12
C TRP A 84 18.42 9.59 13.05
N HIS A 85 18.69 10.88 13.09
CA HIS A 85 18.27 11.85 12.08
C HIS A 85 18.70 11.52 10.64
N TRP A 86 19.73 10.69 10.45
CA TRP A 86 20.13 10.23 9.11
C TRP A 86 19.06 9.39 8.42
N TYR A 87 18.19 8.76 9.20
CA TYR A 87 17.12 7.93 8.66
C TYR A 87 16.15 8.71 7.76
N LYS A 88 16.00 10.02 7.95
CA LYS A 88 15.17 10.88 7.10
C LYS A 88 15.48 10.73 5.61
N TYR A 89 16.74 10.59 5.23
CA TYR A 89 17.15 10.45 3.84
C TYR A 89 16.67 9.13 3.25
N GLY A 90 16.80 8.04 3.98
CA GLY A 90 16.30 6.72 3.57
C GLY A 90 14.77 6.70 3.45
N ALA A 91 14.07 7.29 4.41
CA ALA A 91 12.61 7.36 4.37
C ALA A 91 12.08 8.22 3.21
N ILE A 92 12.68 9.39 2.94
CA ILE A 92 12.30 10.25 1.82
C ILE A 92 12.60 9.55 0.49
N ALA A 93 13.79 8.95 0.34
CA ALA A 93 14.14 8.17 -0.85
C ALA A 93 13.16 7.01 -1.07
N GLY A 94 12.74 6.33 0.01
CA GLY A 94 11.75 5.26 -0.06
C GLY A 94 10.39 5.73 -0.57
N ASN A 95 9.92 6.88 -0.08
CA ASN A 95 8.67 7.48 -0.58
C ASN A 95 8.79 7.90 -2.05
N MET A 96 9.94 8.43 -2.49
CA MET A 96 10.17 8.78 -3.89
C MET A 96 10.21 7.54 -4.78
N LEU A 97 10.97 6.51 -4.40
CA LEU A 97 11.05 5.24 -5.13
C LEU A 97 9.68 4.56 -5.24
N LEU A 98 8.90 4.54 -4.14
CA LEU A 98 7.54 4.03 -4.17
C LEU A 98 6.70 4.75 -5.23
N MET A 99 6.79 6.08 -5.30
CA MET A 99 5.99 6.85 -6.26
C MET A 99 6.43 6.67 -7.70
N MET A 100 7.67 6.28 -7.98
CA MET A 100 8.16 6.07 -9.34
C MET A 100 7.36 4.97 -10.07
N PHE A 101 7.18 3.81 -9.46
CA PHE A 101 6.40 2.74 -10.08
C PHE A 101 4.89 2.83 -9.75
N TYR A 102 4.54 3.31 -8.58
CA TYR A 102 3.14 3.34 -8.12
C TYR A 102 2.28 4.30 -8.96
N THR A 103 2.83 5.46 -9.37
CA THR A 103 2.13 6.39 -10.27
C THR A 103 1.94 5.82 -11.66
N THR A 104 2.88 5.01 -12.16
CA THR A 104 2.78 4.30 -13.45
C THR A 104 1.64 3.29 -13.42
N ILE A 105 1.59 2.42 -12.38
CA ILE A 105 0.50 1.44 -12.21
C ILE A 105 -0.84 2.15 -12.01
N SER A 106 -0.89 3.23 -11.24
CA SER A 106 -2.10 4.04 -11.10
C SER A 106 -2.57 4.63 -12.44
N GLY A 107 -1.64 4.95 -13.33
CA GLY A 107 -1.92 5.37 -14.70
C GLY A 107 -2.58 4.27 -15.51
N TRP A 108 -2.15 3.00 -15.37
CA TRP A 108 -2.81 1.86 -16.01
C TRP A 108 -4.27 1.70 -15.54
N MET A 109 -4.53 1.87 -14.24
CA MET A 109 -5.89 1.82 -13.70
C MET A 109 -6.77 2.90 -14.34
N LEU A 110 -6.26 4.13 -14.45
CA LEU A 110 -6.97 5.24 -15.06
C LEU A 110 -7.25 5.01 -16.56
N TYR A 111 -6.29 4.44 -17.29
CA TYR A 111 -6.47 4.02 -18.68
C TYR A 111 -7.58 2.96 -18.82
N TYR A 112 -7.63 2.00 -17.90
CA TYR A 112 -8.66 0.95 -17.92
C TYR A 112 -10.06 1.47 -17.58
N VAL A 113 -10.18 2.49 -16.71
CA VAL A 113 -11.45 3.21 -16.52
C VAL A 113 -11.93 3.76 -17.86
N TYR A 114 -11.06 4.47 -18.59
CA TYR A 114 -11.40 5.00 -19.91
C TYR A 114 -11.80 3.88 -20.89
N LYS A 115 -11.00 2.82 -21.01
CA LYS A 115 -11.26 1.70 -21.92
C LYS A 115 -12.57 0.98 -21.62
N MET A 116 -12.89 0.76 -20.32
CA MET A 116 -14.17 0.15 -19.93
C MET A 116 -15.35 1.05 -20.28
N ILE A 117 -15.29 2.34 -19.97
CA ILE A 117 -16.35 3.31 -20.29
C ILE A 117 -16.52 3.46 -21.81
N ALA A 118 -15.45 3.46 -22.57
CA ALA A 118 -15.48 3.56 -24.03
C ALA A 118 -15.91 2.27 -24.75
N GLY A 119 -16.03 1.13 -24.02
CA GLY A 119 -16.36 -0.17 -24.61
C GLY A 119 -15.21 -0.82 -25.38
N GLY A 120 -13.97 -0.46 -25.06
CA GLY A 120 -12.77 -0.93 -25.75
C GLY A 120 -12.46 -2.44 -25.59
N PHE A 121 -13.23 -3.15 -24.79
CA PHE A 121 -13.13 -4.60 -24.61
C PHE A 121 -14.29 -5.37 -25.24
N ASN A 122 -15.31 -4.69 -25.78
CA ASN A 122 -16.52 -5.32 -26.30
C ASN A 122 -16.19 -6.30 -27.43
N GLY A 123 -16.64 -7.55 -27.27
CA GLY A 123 -16.48 -8.59 -28.30
C GLY A 123 -15.06 -9.15 -28.43
N LEU A 124 -14.12 -8.76 -27.57
CA LEU A 124 -12.78 -9.34 -27.55
C LEU A 124 -12.79 -10.70 -26.84
N ASN A 125 -12.00 -11.63 -27.35
CA ASN A 125 -11.65 -12.87 -26.65
C ASN A 125 -10.50 -12.61 -25.66
N ALA A 126 -10.08 -13.64 -24.90
CA ALA A 126 -9.01 -13.52 -23.92
C ALA A 126 -7.68 -13.01 -24.50
N GLU A 127 -7.33 -13.43 -25.71
CA GLU A 127 -6.15 -12.96 -26.44
C GLU A 127 -6.28 -11.48 -26.83
N GLY A 128 -7.44 -11.07 -27.33
CA GLY A 128 -7.73 -9.67 -27.65
C GLY A 128 -7.65 -8.76 -26.44
N VAL A 129 -8.13 -9.21 -25.28
CA VAL A 129 -7.98 -8.48 -24.00
C VAL A 129 -6.50 -8.37 -23.62
N GLY A 130 -5.71 -9.46 -23.76
CA GLY A 130 -4.26 -9.44 -23.53
C GLY A 130 -3.54 -8.44 -24.45
N ASN A 131 -3.95 -8.38 -25.71
CA ASN A 131 -3.38 -7.44 -26.69
C ASN A 131 -3.65 -5.96 -26.32
N VAL A 132 -4.79 -5.64 -25.67
CA VAL A 132 -5.04 -4.28 -25.15
C VAL A 132 -4.04 -3.88 -24.10
N PHE A 133 -3.69 -4.81 -23.19
CA PHE A 133 -2.65 -4.55 -22.17
C PHE A 133 -1.26 -4.47 -22.80
N GLY A 134 -0.91 -5.41 -23.68
CA GLY A 134 0.35 -5.36 -24.42
C GLY A 134 0.54 -4.07 -25.24
N ALA A 135 -0.53 -3.60 -25.89
CA ALA A 135 -0.52 -2.35 -26.63
C ALA A 135 -0.29 -1.13 -25.71
N LEU A 136 -0.86 -1.12 -24.49
CA LEU A 136 -0.58 -0.08 -23.50
C LEU A 136 0.89 -0.09 -23.09
N LEU A 137 1.44 -1.26 -22.74
CA LEU A 137 2.81 -1.39 -22.26
C LEU A 137 3.85 -1.04 -23.35
N SER A 138 3.54 -1.29 -24.61
CA SER A 138 4.41 -0.98 -25.75
C SER A 138 4.35 0.48 -26.21
N ASP A 139 3.38 1.27 -25.73
CA ASP A 139 3.24 2.69 -26.09
C ASP A 139 3.74 3.62 -24.97
N PRO A 140 5.01 4.09 -25.05
CA PRO A 140 5.60 4.94 -24.02
C PRO A 140 4.86 6.27 -23.83
N LEU A 141 4.27 6.81 -24.91
CA LEU A 141 3.58 8.09 -24.86
C LEU A 141 2.27 7.97 -24.06
N THR A 142 1.45 6.98 -24.39
CA THR A 142 0.19 6.73 -23.67
C THR A 142 0.47 6.43 -22.19
N MET A 143 1.45 5.56 -21.89
CA MET A 143 1.83 5.27 -20.50
C MET A 143 2.26 6.53 -19.75
N ALA A 144 3.15 7.34 -20.34
CA ALA A 144 3.63 8.57 -19.72
C ALA A 144 2.49 9.58 -19.50
N LEU A 145 1.58 9.75 -20.47
CA LEU A 145 0.44 10.68 -20.34
C LEU A 145 -0.48 10.30 -19.18
N TYR A 146 -0.82 9.02 -19.02
CA TYR A 146 -1.66 8.56 -17.91
C TYR A 146 -0.94 8.64 -16.57
N MET A 147 0.36 8.31 -16.49
CA MET A 147 1.19 8.53 -15.31
C MET A 147 1.24 10.01 -14.92
N MET A 148 1.50 10.91 -15.89
CA MET A 148 1.51 12.37 -15.65
C MET A 148 0.14 12.87 -15.18
N ALA A 149 -0.96 12.35 -15.74
CA ALA A 149 -2.31 12.71 -15.29
C ALA A 149 -2.51 12.36 -13.81
N VAL A 150 -2.07 11.18 -13.36
CA VAL A 150 -2.10 10.78 -11.94
C VAL A 150 -1.31 11.77 -11.08
N VAL A 151 -0.07 12.07 -11.47
CA VAL A 151 0.81 12.99 -10.72
C VAL A 151 0.18 14.37 -10.61
N LEU A 152 -0.35 14.92 -11.72
CA LEU A 152 -0.97 16.25 -11.74
C LEU A 152 -2.26 16.31 -10.91
N ILE A 153 -3.13 15.29 -11.00
CA ILE A 153 -4.39 15.24 -10.24
C ILE A 153 -4.07 15.15 -8.74
N CYS A 154 -3.20 14.22 -8.32
CA CYS A 154 -2.91 14.00 -6.91
C CYS A 154 -2.13 15.17 -6.27
N PHE A 155 -1.14 15.75 -6.94
CA PHE A 155 -0.50 16.99 -6.46
C PHE A 155 -1.45 18.19 -6.52
N GLY A 156 -2.36 18.26 -7.49
CA GLY A 156 -3.42 19.26 -7.56
C GLY A 156 -4.29 19.23 -6.29
N ILE A 157 -4.64 18.03 -5.80
CA ILE A 157 -5.36 17.84 -4.53
C ILE A 157 -4.50 18.32 -3.35
N CYS A 158 -3.23 17.96 -3.30
CA CYS A 158 -2.30 18.42 -2.26
C CYS A 158 -2.12 19.95 -2.29
N TYR A 159 -2.16 20.58 -3.46
CA TYR A 159 -2.03 22.03 -3.63
C TYR A 159 -3.17 22.82 -2.98
N LEU A 160 -4.38 22.23 -2.87
CA LEU A 160 -5.53 22.83 -2.20
C LEU A 160 -5.35 22.91 -0.67
N GLY A 161 -4.28 22.29 -0.14
CA GLY A 161 -3.95 22.23 1.28
C GLY A 161 -4.49 20.98 1.97
N PHE A 162 -4.03 20.77 3.23
CA PHE A 162 -4.32 19.53 3.94
C PHE A 162 -5.81 19.31 4.18
N GLN A 163 -6.50 20.23 4.86
CA GLN A 163 -7.91 20.04 5.24
C GLN A 163 -8.87 20.10 4.04
N LYS A 164 -8.70 21.10 3.15
CA LYS A 164 -9.61 21.30 2.01
C LYS A 164 -9.35 20.33 0.86
N GLY A 165 -8.09 19.97 0.63
CA GLY A 165 -7.66 19.05 -0.40
C GLY A 165 -7.55 17.62 0.14
N VAL A 166 -6.45 17.30 0.80
CA VAL A 166 -6.09 15.93 1.18
C VAL A 166 -7.18 15.29 2.05
N GLU A 167 -7.53 15.87 3.18
CA GLU A 167 -8.51 15.28 4.12
C GLU A 167 -9.90 15.16 3.50
N ARG A 168 -10.42 16.25 2.92
CA ARG A 168 -11.79 16.27 2.39
C ARG A 168 -11.96 15.31 1.20
N ILE A 169 -11.05 15.37 0.24
CA ILE A 169 -11.15 14.58 -1.00
C ILE A 169 -10.89 13.11 -0.70
N THR A 170 -9.84 12.77 0.05
CA THR A 170 -9.55 11.38 0.43
C THR A 170 -10.70 10.78 1.24
N LYS A 171 -11.31 11.54 2.15
CA LYS A 171 -12.48 11.08 2.90
C LYS A 171 -13.65 10.71 1.98
N VAL A 172 -13.97 11.53 0.98
CA VAL A 172 -15.04 11.24 0.02
C VAL A 172 -14.66 10.02 -0.83
N MET A 173 -13.42 9.97 -1.34
CA MET A 173 -12.93 8.83 -2.12
C MET A 173 -13.00 7.52 -1.33
N MET A 174 -12.60 7.54 -0.05
CA MET A 174 -12.66 6.35 0.81
C MET A 174 -14.09 5.88 1.07
N ILE A 175 -15.03 6.80 1.29
CA ILE A 175 -16.44 6.42 1.44
C ILE A 175 -16.97 5.80 0.14
N CYS A 176 -16.71 6.43 -1.00
CA CYS A 176 -17.09 5.89 -2.31
C CYS A 176 -16.45 4.52 -2.57
N LEU A 177 -15.15 4.36 -2.23
CA LEU A 177 -14.43 3.10 -2.33
C LEU A 177 -15.12 2.00 -1.51
N LEU A 178 -15.47 2.26 -0.24
CA LEU A 178 -16.14 1.28 0.62
C LEU A 178 -17.53 0.90 0.10
N VAL A 179 -18.29 1.85 -0.45
CA VAL A 179 -19.60 1.58 -1.08
C VAL A 179 -19.42 0.72 -2.34
N LEU A 180 -18.51 1.09 -3.24
CA LEU A 180 -18.21 0.32 -4.45
C LEU A 180 -17.74 -1.10 -4.12
N LEU A 181 -16.89 -1.24 -3.11
CA LEU A 181 -16.39 -2.52 -2.64
C LEU A 181 -17.54 -3.47 -2.24
N VAL A 182 -18.50 -2.98 -1.46
CA VAL A 182 -19.67 -3.78 -1.04
C VAL A 182 -20.54 -4.14 -2.24
N VAL A 183 -20.82 -3.17 -3.12
CA VAL A 183 -21.63 -3.40 -4.34
C VAL A 183 -20.99 -4.45 -5.25
N LEU A 184 -19.68 -4.33 -5.50
CA LEU A 184 -18.94 -5.29 -6.33
C LEU A 184 -18.87 -6.68 -5.69
N ALA A 185 -18.64 -6.76 -4.37
CA ALA A 185 -18.59 -8.04 -3.66
C ALA A 185 -19.96 -8.76 -3.68
N VAL A 186 -21.06 -8.03 -3.44
CA VAL A 186 -22.41 -8.60 -3.55
C VAL A 186 -22.66 -9.13 -4.95
N ASN A 187 -22.34 -8.35 -5.99
CA ASN A 187 -22.48 -8.81 -7.37
C ASN A 187 -21.66 -10.08 -7.64
N SER A 188 -20.41 -10.11 -7.20
CA SER A 188 -19.49 -11.23 -7.45
C SER A 188 -19.94 -12.52 -6.75
N VAL A 189 -20.42 -12.42 -5.52
CA VAL A 189 -20.92 -13.57 -4.72
C VAL A 189 -22.23 -14.15 -5.33
N LEU A 190 -23.03 -13.35 -6.02
CA LEU A 190 -24.26 -13.78 -6.67
C LEU A 190 -24.05 -14.41 -8.04
N LEU A 191 -22.82 -14.48 -8.56
CA LEU A 191 -22.52 -15.10 -9.85
C LEU A 191 -22.76 -16.62 -9.79
N PRO A 192 -23.24 -17.24 -10.88
CA PRO A 192 -23.33 -18.68 -10.98
C PRO A 192 -21.97 -19.36 -10.84
N GLY A 193 -21.81 -20.34 -9.94
CA GLY A 193 -20.54 -21.02 -9.67
C GLY A 193 -19.61 -20.31 -8.70
N ALA A 194 -20.05 -19.20 -8.10
CA ALA A 194 -19.29 -18.43 -7.11
C ALA A 194 -18.92 -19.22 -5.85
N GLU A 195 -19.72 -20.24 -5.50
CA GLU A 195 -19.52 -21.08 -4.31
C GLU A 195 -18.16 -21.77 -4.27
N LYS A 196 -17.60 -22.14 -5.41
CA LYS A 196 -16.25 -22.75 -5.49
C LYS A 196 -15.17 -21.74 -5.11
N GLY A 197 -15.27 -20.52 -5.59
CA GLY A 197 -14.37 -19.43 -5.26
C GLY A 197 -14.47 -19.01 -3.79
N LEU A 198 -15.71 -18.97 -3.26
CA LEU A 198 -15.95 -18.71 -1.83
C LEU A 198 -15.36 -19.80 -0.95
N ALA A 199 -15.55 -21.08 -1.31
CA ALA A 199 -14.99 -22.20 -0.58
C ALA A 199 -13.45 -22.15 -0.58
N TYR A 200 -12.83 -21.88 -1.73
CA TYR A 200 -11.37 -21.73 -1.82
C TYR A 200 -10.85 -20.60 -0.94
N TYR A 201 -11.53 -19.47 -0.93
CA TYR A 201 -11.12 -18.26 -0.24
C TYR A 201 -11.38 -18.27 1.26
N LEU A 202 -12.50 -18.90 1.71
CA LEU A 202 -12.97 -18.82 3.11
C LEU A 202 -12.76 -20.09 3.90
N LEU A 203 -12.63 -21.27 3.24
CA LEU A 203 -12.49 -22.55 3.92
C LEU A 203 -11.02 -22.99 3.97
N PRO A 204 -10.40 -23.07 5.16
CA PRO A 204 -9.03 -23.54 5.31
C PRO A 204 -8.83 -24.96 4.78
N ASN A 205 -7.82 -25.15 3.94
CA ASN A 205 -7.50 -26.45 3.35
C ASN A 205 -6.04 -26.83 3.66
N TRP A 206 -5.86 -27.75 4.59
CA TRP A 206 -4.53 -28.24 5.00
C TRP A 206 -3.75 -28.93 3.89
N ARG A 207 -4.44 -29.61 2.95
CA ARG A 207 -3.77 -30.28 1.82
C ARG A 207 -3.14 -29.23 0.88
N HIS A 208 -3.86 -28.16 0.57
CA HIS A 208 -3.33 -27.05 -0.22
C HIS A 208 -2.19 -26.34 0.50
N PHE A 209 -2.31 -26.13 1.81
CA PHE A 209 -1.24 -25.52 2.61
C PHE A 209 0.06 -26.33 2.57
N ILE A 210 -0.02 -27.65 2.74
CA ILE A 210 1.15 -28.54 2.68
C ILE A 210 1.72 -28.58 1.25
N ALA A 211 0.87 -28.66 0.22
CA ALA A 211 1.29 -28.72 -1.18
C ALA A 211 2.01 -27.45 -1.64
N ASN A 212 1.63 -26.27 -1.14
CA ASN A 212 2.25 -24.99 -1.47
C ASN A 212 3.51 -24.68 -0.63
N GLY A 213 3.95 -25.59 0.24
CA GLY A 213 5.10 -25.39 1.12
C GLY A 213 4.78 -24.45 2.29
N PRO A 214 4.58 -25.00 3.52
CA PRO A 214 4.18 -24.22 4.69
C PRO A 214 5.08 -23.01 4.97
N GLN A 215 6.40 -23.16 4.77
CA GLN A 215 7.36 -22.07 4.98
C GLN A 215 7.14 -20.92 3.99
N GLU A 216 6.87 -21.23 2.73
CA GLU A 216 6.64 -20.22 1.69
C GLU A 216 5.33 -19.46 1.94
N VAL A 217 4.26 -20.17 2.33
CA VAL A 217 2.96 -19.56 2.68
C VAL A 217 3.09 -18.61 3.87
N ILE A 218 3.76 -19.05 4.95
CA ILE A 218 3.98 -18.25 6.15
C ILE A 218 4.83 -17.02 5.82
N PHE A 219 5.93 -17.20 5.06
CA PHE A 219 6.79 -16.10 4.65
C PHE A 219 6.04 -15.07 3.78
N ALA A 220 5.27 -15.54 2.80
CA ALA A 220 4.45 -14.67 1.96
C ALA A 220 3.42 -13.88 2.77
N ALA A 221 2.79 -14.51 3.77
CA ALA A 221 1.83 -13.86 4.66
C ALA A 221 2.50 -12.79 5.56
N MET A 222 3.71 -13.05 6.08
CA MET A 222 4.49 -12.04 6.80
C MET A 222 4.83 -10.86 5.91
N GLY A 223 5.35 -11.11 4.70
CA GLY A 223 5.69 -10.06 3.74
C GLY A 223 4.48 -9.22 3.35
N GLN A 224 3.31 -9.85 3.14
CA GLN A 224 2.07 -9.16 2.84
C GLN A 224 1.61 -8.26 4.00
N ALA A 225 1.76 -8.70 5.25
CA ALA A 225 1.39 -7.90 6.41
C ALA A 225 2.24 -6.61 6.55
N PHE A 226 3.52 -6.66 6.18
CA PHE A 226 4.36 -5.46 6.11
C PHE A 226 3.97 -4.53 4.96
N PHE A 227 3.76 -5.11 3.79
CA PHE A 227 3.49 -4.34 2.57
C PHE A 227 2.17 -3.59 2.65
N THR A 228 1.09 -4.27 3.10
CA THR A 228 -0.26 -3.70 3.11
C THR A 228 -0.37 -2.43 3.94
N LEU A 229 0.37 -2.33 5.05
CA LEU A 229 0.33 -1.18 5.95
C LEU A 229 1.33 -0.07 5.58
N SER A 230 2.15 -0.26 4.55
CA SER A 230 3.19 0.70 4.10
C SER A 230 4.10 1.17 5.24
N LEU A 231 4.47 0.24 6.16
CA LEU A 231 5.26 0.54 7.35
C LEU A 231 6.74 0.77 7.02
N GLY A 232 7.40 1.61 7.81
CA GLY A 232 8.85 1.77 7.76
C GLY A 232 9.35 2.96 6.95
N ILE A 233 8.55 3.59 6.10
CA ILE A 233 8.97 4.77 5.32
C ILE A 233 8.46 6.09 5.90
N GLY A 234 7.83 6.07 7.07
CA GLY A 234 7.32 7.26 7.73
C GLY A 234 6.07 7.86 7.09
N ALA A 235 5.42 7.15 6.18
CA ALA A 235 4.19 7.60 5.56
C ALA A 235 3.04 7.71 6.58
N LEU A 236 3.03 6.89 7.62
CA LEU A 236 2.07 6.99 8.72
C LEU A 236 2.52 7.97 9.82
N ALA A 237 3.82 8.23 9.97
CA ALA A 237 4.33 9.18 10.95
C ALA A 237 3.81 10.61 10.69
N ILE A 238 3.65 11.01 9.41
CA ILE A 238 3.06 12.33 9.08
C ILE A 238 1.65 12.46 9.63
N PHE A 239 0.81 11.42 9.49
CA PHE A 239 -0.55 11.44 10.04
C PHE A 239 -0.55 11.39 11.56
N GLY A 240 0.39 10.64 12.17
CA GLY A 240 0.66 10.71 13.61
C GLY A 240 0.91 12.14 14.08
N SER A 241 1.67 12.93 13.32
CA SER A 241 1.99 14.31 13.67
C SER A 241 0.79 15.28 13.65
N TYR A 242 -0.31 14.88 13.01
CA TYR A 242 -1.56 15.64 12.95
C TYR A 242 -2.61 15.20 13.97
N ILE A 243 -2.32 14.11 14.74
CA ILE A 243 -3.22 13.61 15.80
C ILE A 243 -3.07 14.46 17.08
N GLY A 244 -4.18 14.82 17.70
CA GLY A 244 -4.22 15.36 19.05
C GLY A 244 -3.92 14.31 20.13
N LYS A 245 -3.79 14.76 21.38
CA LYS A 245 -3.51 13.91 22.56
C LYS A 245 -4.75 13.37 23.28
N GLU A 246 -5.93 13.55 22.70
CA GLU A 246 -7.21 13.14 23.32
C GLU A 246 -7.40 11.63 23.30
N LYS A 247 -6.82 10.95 22.30
CA LYS A 247 -6.95 9.50 22.06
C LYS A 247 -5.62 8.79 22.13
N ARG A 248 -5.65 7.56 22.65
CA ARG A 248 -4.49 6.64 22.66
C ARG A 248 -4.24 6.09 21.27
N LEU A 249 -2.98 5.98 20.91
CA LEU A 249 -2.57 5.58 19.56
C LEU A 249 -2.96 4.15 19.21
N THR A 250 -2.98 3.24 20.18
CA THR A 250 -3.36 1.83 19.97
C THR A 250 -4.75 1.71 19.37
N GLY A 251 -5.73 2.44 19.90
CA GLY A 251 -7.11 2.40 19.38
C GLY A 251 -7.20 2.95 17.96
N GLU A 252 -6.45 4.01 17.66
CA GLU A 252 -6.43 4.61 16.33
C GLU A 252 -5.74 3.67 15.30
N ALA A 253 -4.64 3.03 15.68
CA ALA A 253 -3.96 2.04 14.85
C ALA A 253 -4.85 0.81 14.56
N ILE A 254 -5.58 0.31 15.57
CA ILE A 254 -6.52 -0.80 15.38
C ILE A 254 -7.61 -0.44 14.36
N TRP A 255 -8.18 0.77 14.40
CA TRP A 255 -9.19 1.16 13.43
C TRP A 255 -8.63 1.26 11.99
N VAL A 256 -7.40 1.74 11.84
CA VAL A 256 -6.73 1.76 10.52
C VAL A 256 -6.53 0.34 10.01
N ILE A 257 -6.02 -0.58 10.85
CA ILE A 257 -5.81 -1.99 10.48
C ILE A 257 -7.13 -2.69 10.16
N ILE A 258 -8.19 -2.44 10.92
CA ILE A 258 -9.52 -3.03 10.64
C ILE A 258 -10.02 -2.60 9.27
N LEU A 259 -9.92 -1.31 8.92
CA LEU A 259 -10.34 -0.83 7.61
C LEU A 259 -9.47 -1.39 6.48
N ASP A 260 -8.16 -1.42 6.66
CA ASP A 260 -7.21 -2.00 5.72
C ASP A 260 -7.52 -3.47 5.45
N THR A 261 -7.67 -4.25 6.53
CA THR A 261 -8.03 -5.67 6.47
C THR A 261 -9.40 -5.89 5.83
N PHE A 262 -10.38 -5.07 6.18
CA PHE A 262 -11.72 -5.15 5.59
C PHE A 262 -11.66 -5.00 4.07
N VAL A 263 -10.92 -4.01 3.57
CA VAL A 263 -10.76 -3.81 2.12
C VAL A 263 -10.03 -4.98 1.47
N ALA A 264 -8.96 -5.51 2.08
CA ALA A 264 -8.26 -6.68 1.57
C ALA A 264 -9.17 -7.90 1.48
N LEU A 265 -9.90 -8.22 2.56
CA LEU A 265 -10.81 -9.36 2.59
C LEU A 265 -11.96 -9.23 1.59
N MET A 266 -12.56 -8.05 1.49
CA MET A 266 -13.63 -7.79 0.54
C MET A 266 -13.13 -7.83 -0.91
N SER A 267 -11.90 -7.41 -1.18
CA SER A 267 -11.29 -7.55 -2.52
C SER A 267 -11.16 -9.03 -2.92
N GLY A 268 -10.84 -9.91 -1.97
CA GLY A 268 -10.90 -11.35 -2.19
C GLY A 268 -12.32 -11.83 -2.53
N LEU A 269 -13.35 -11.33 -1.85
CA LEU A 269 -14.76 -11.65 -2.16
C LEU A 269 -15.21 -11.13 -3.52
N ILE A 270 -14.57 -10.11 -4.07
CA ILE A 270 -14.82 -9.66 -5.45
C ILE A 270 -14.13 -10.61 -6.45
N ILE A 271 -12.87 -10.93 -6.21
CA ILE A 271 -12.00 -11.54 -7.22
C ILE A 271 -12.20 -13.06 -7.28
N PHE A 272 -12.17 -13.78 -6.15
CA PHE A 272 -12.22 -15.25 -6.15
C PHE A 272 -13.54 -15.80 -6.73
N PRO A 273 -14.74 -15.35 -6.31
CA PRO A 273 -15.98 -15.82 -6.90
C PRO A 273 -16.03 -15.54 -8.41
N ALA A 274 -15.62 -14.34 -8.84
CA ALA A 274 -15.61 -13.99 -10.26
C ALA A 274 -14.64 -14.87 -11.07
N CYS A 275 -13.42 -15.09 -10.58
CA CYS A 275 -12.44 -15.96 -11.26
C CYS A 275 -12.95 -17.39 -11.40
N PHE A 276 -13.45 -17.98 -10.33
CA PHE A 276 -13.94 -19.37 -10.36
C PHE A 276 -15.22 -19.54 -11.19
N SER A 277 -16.12 -18.54 -11.21
CA SER A 277 -17.32 -18.56 -12.05
C SER A 277 -16.99 -18.60 -13.54
N TYR A 278 -15.89 -18.00 -13.95
CA TYR A 278 -15.45 -17.91 -15.35
C TYR A 278 -14.22 -18.76 -15.68
N GLY A 279 -13.78 -19.65 -14.77
CA GLY A 279 -12.67 -20.57 -15.00
C GLY A 279 -11.30 -19.89 -15.15
N VAL A 280 -11.09 -18.77 -14.47
CA VAL A 280 -9.85 -17.98 -14.51
C VAL A 280 -8.99 -18.28 -13.28
N ASP A 281 -7.66 -18.41 -13.48
CA ASP A 281 -6.72 -18.62 -12.38
C ASP A 281 -6.48 -17.32 -11.61
N PRO A 282 -6.81 -17.25 -10.31
CA PRO A 282 -6.56 -16.09 -9.48
C PRO A 282 -5.06 -15.89 -9.13
N GLY A 283 -4.20 -16.86 -9.41
CA GLY A 283 -2.75 -16.81 -9.17
C GLY A 283 -1.91 -16.18 -10.28
N SER A 284 -2.52 -15.59 -11.32
CA SER A 284 -1.83 -15.14 -12.55
C SER A 284 -1.08 -13.78 -12.46
N GLY A 285 -0.82 -13.27 -11.26
CA GLY A 285 -0.02 -12.04 -11.06
C GLY A 285 -0.67 -10.76 -11.59
N PRO A 286 0.11 -9.85 -12.23
CA PRO A 286 -0.43 -8.63 -12.86
C PRO A 286 -1.51 -8.91 -13.89
N ASN A 287 -1.41 -10.02 -14.60
CA ASN A 287 -2.38 -10.46 -15.60
C ASN A 287 -3.79 -10.65 -15.01
N LEU A 288 -3.89 -10.96 -13.71
CA LEU A 288 -5.17 -11.09 -13.03
C LEU A 288 -6.05 -9.85 -13.21
N LEU A 289 -5.48 -8.65 -12.96
CA LEU A 289 -6.24 -7.39 -13.03
C LEU A 289 -6.44 -6.87 -14.46
N PHE A 290 -5.41 -6.97 -15.28
CA PHE A 290 -5.39 -6.29 -16.57
C PHE A 290 -5.77 -7.18 -17.76
N ILE A 291 -5.80 -8.50 -17.56
CA ILE A 291 -6.19 -9.45 -18.59
C ILE A 291 -7.37 -10.29 -18.13
N SER A 292 -7.23 -10.98 -16.98
CA SER A 292 -8.22 -11.96 -16.53
C SER A 292 -9.54 -11.32 -16.12
N LEU A 293 -9.54 -10.32 -15.27
CA LEU A 293 -10.77 -9.65 -14.83
C LEU A 293 -11.48 -8.88 -15.95
N PRO A 294 -10.82 -8.12 -16.84
CA PRO A 294 -11.48 -7.54 -18.00
C PRO A 294 -12.14 -8.61 -18.90
N ASN A 295 -11.51 -9.78 -19.06
CA ASN A 295 -12.12 -10.89 -19.78
C ASN A 295 -13.34 -11.44 -19.06
N VAL A 296 -13.32 -11.57 -17.73
CA VAL A 296 -14.50 -11.92 -16.92
C VAL A 296 -15.64 -10.92 -17.14
N PHE A 297 -15.36 -9.62 -17.02
CA PHE A 297 -16.35 -8.58 -17.23
C PHE A 297 -16.93 -8.61 -18.66
N ASN A 298 -16.12 -8.93 -19.66
CA ASN A 298 -16.60 -9.01 -21.04
C ASN A 298 -17.64 -10.12 -21.27
N HIS A 299 -17.63 -11.17 -20.46
CA HIS A 299 -18.61 -12.27 -20.50
C HIS A 299 -19.81 -12.09 -19.55
N MET A 300 -19.76 -11.09 -18.65
CA MET A 300 -20.82 -10.83 -17.69
C MET A 300 -21.96 -10.00 -18.29
N PRO A 301 -23.25 -10.24 -17.88
CA PRO A 301 -24.32 -9.30 -18.15
C PRO A 301 -23.99 -7.90 -17.60
N ALA A 302 -24.14 -6.87 -18.43
CA ALA A 302 -23.75 -5.48 -18.10
C ALA A 302 -22.26 -5.32 -17.69
N GLY A 303 -21.38 -6.20 -18.16
CA GLY A 303 -19.98 -6.28 -17.76
C GLY A 303 -19.17 -4.98 -17.96
N ARG A 304 -19.54 -4.19 -19.00
CA ARG A 304 -18.97 -2.84 -19.18
C ARG A 304 -19.18 -1.92 -17.97
N ILE A 305 -20.36 -1.99 -17.34
CA ILE A 305 -20.67 -1.20 -16.13
C ILE A 305 -19.88 -1.75 -14.95
N TRP A 306 -19.92 -3.07 -14.74
CA TRP A 306 -19.20 -3.70 -13.64
C TRP A 306 -17.69 -3.51 -13.74
N GLY A 307 -17.12 -3.63 -14.93
CA GLY A 307 -15.70 -3.37 -15.18
C GLY A 307 -15.33 -1.90 -14.93
N ALA A 308 -16.16 -0.95 -15.40
CA ALA A 308 -15.94 0.47 -15.12
C ALA A 308 -15.97 0.77 -13.61
N LEU A 309 -16.97 0.26 -12.88
CA LEU A 309 -17.07 0.42 -11.43
C LEU A 309 -15.86 -0.21 -10.69
N PHE A 310 -15.41 -1.38 -11.15
CA PHE A 310 -14.24 -2.04 -10.59
C PHE A 310 -12.97 -1.20 -10.79
N PHE A 311 -12.70 -0.69 -11.99
CA PHE A 311 -11.53 0.13 -12.22
C PHE A 311 -11.61 1.52 -11.56
N ILE A 312 -12.82 2.10 -11.39
CA ILE A 312 -13.01 3.30 -10.56
C ILE A 312 -12.67 3.01 -9.10
N PHE A 313 -13.12 1.88 -8.56
CA PHE A 313 -12.73 1.41 -7.24
C PHE A 313 -11.20 1.28 -7.10
N MET A 314 -10.53 0.68 -8.09
CA MET A 314 -9.07 0.55 -8.15
C MET A 314 -8.36 1.92 -8.18
N VAL A 315 -8.87 2.87 -8.97
CA VAL A 315 -8.35 4.24 -9.03
C VAL A 315 -8.48 4.91 -7.67
N PHE A 316 -9.61 4.79 -6.97
CA PHE A 316 -9.76 5.38 -5.65
C PHE A 316 -8.79 4.77 -4.62
N ALA A 317 -8.59 3.45 -4.67
CA ALA A 317 -7.61 2.78 -3.83
C ALA A 317 -6.18 3.25 -4.11
N SER A 318 -5.78 3.35 -5.38
CA SER A 318 -4.43 3.79 -5.72
C SER A 318 -4.21 5.28 -5.44
N PHE A 319 -5.17 6.15 -5.77
CA PHE A 319 -5.06 7.59 -5.56
C PHE A 319 -5.02 7.99 -4.09
N SER A 320 -5.75 7.29 -3.20
CA SER A 320 -5.69 7.56 -1.77
C SER A 320 -4.26 7.39 -1.21
N THR A 321 -3.56 6.34 -1.65
CA THR A 321 -2.15 6.12 -1.28
C THR A 321 -1.23 7.18 -1.93
N VAL A 322 -1.39 7.47 -3.22
CA VAL A 322 -0.56 8.49 -3.91
C VAL A 322 -0.70 9.86 -3.24
N ILE A 323 -1.93 10.28 -2.94
CA ILE A 323 -2.20 11.56 -2.25
C ILE A 323 -1.53 11.58 -0.87
N ALA A 324 -1.63 10.49 -0.12
CA ALA A 324 -1.03 10.38 1.22
C ALA A 324 0.49 10.48 1.18
N VAL A 325 1.14 9.79 0.23
CA VAL A 325 2.61 9.83 0.07
C VAL A 325 3.05 11.19 -0.48
N PHE A 326 2.31 11.81 -1.40
CA PHE A 326 2.61 13.16 -1.88
C PHE A 326 2.46 14.21 -0.78
N GLU A 327 1.49 14.05 0.13
CA GLU A 327 1.39 14.87 1.34
C GLU A 327 2.62 14.72 2.21
N ASN A 328 3.06 13.48 2.45
CA ASN A 328 4.27 13.20 3.22
C ASN A 328 5.51 13.85 2.58
N LEU A 329 5.75 13.63 1.28
CA LEU A 329 6.86 14.23 0.54
C LEU A 329 6.79 15.77 0.57
N THR A 330 5.61 16.35 0.32
CA THR A 330 5.43 17.80 0.37
C THR A 330 5.81 18.38 1.73
N THR A 331 5.39 17.71 2.81
CA THR A 331 5.70 18.15 4.18
C THR A 331 7.18 17.94 4.51
N CYS A 332 7.75 16.78 4.14
CA CYS A 332 9.18 16.50 4.34
C CYS A 332 10.07 17.57 3.67
N PHE A 333 9.82 17.87 2.40
CA PHE A 333 10.62 18.86 1.68
C PHE A 333 10.36 20.29 2.18
N SER A 334 9.13 20.61 2.62
CA SER A 334 8.85 21.90 3.26
C SER A 334 9.61 22.06 4.58
N GLU A 335 9.72 21.01 5.39
CA GLU A 335 10.49 21.03 6.64
C GLU A 335 12.00 21.10 6.40
N LEU A 336 12.53 20.33 5.43
CA LEU A 336 13.95 20.30 5.12
C LEU A 336 14.48 21.64 4.58
N PHE A 337 13.71 22.27 3.71
CA PHE A 337 14.15 23.50 3.03
C PHE A 337 13.56 24.79 3.60
N GLY A 338 12.67 24.69 4.60
CA GLY A 338 11.94 25.85 5.13
C GLY A 338 11.09 26.54 4.06
N ALA A 339 10.67 25.82 3.00
CA ALA A 339 10.00 26.37 1.85
C ALA A 339 8.47 26.24 1.97
N ASP A 340 7.77 27.22 1.37
CA ASP A 340 6.31 27.18 1.30
C ASP A 340 5.81 25.95 0.54
N ARG A 341 4.75 25.32 1.06
CA ARG A 341 4.11 24.11 0.52
C ARG A 341 3.83 24.18 -0.97
N LYS A 342 3.28 25.30 -1.46
CA LYS A 342 2.95 25.47 -2.88
C LYS A 342 4.20 25.54 -3.77
N LYS A 343 5.29 26.11 -3.24
CA LYS A 343 6.57 26.14 -3.94
C LYS A 343 7.19 24.74 -4.03
N VAL A 344 7.12 23.97 -2.94
CA VAL A 344 7.60 22.59 -2.88
C VAL A 344 6.82 21.71 -3.88
N ILE A 345 5.50 21.79 -3.91
CA ILE A 345 4.68 21.02 -4.85
C ILE A 345 5.07 21.32 -6.31
N ARG A 346 5.32 22.59 -6.65
CA ARG A 346 5.77 22.98 -8.01
C ARG A 346 7.13 22.38 -8.39
N TRP A 347 7.98 22.08 -7.42
CA TRP A 347 9.25 21.37 -7.65
C TRP A 347 9.06 19.86 -7.71
N LEU A 348 8.20 19.31 -6.85
CA LEU A 348 7.96 17.87 -6.78
C LEU A 348 7.24 17.32 -8.03
N ILE A 349 6.32 18.08 -8.64
CA ILE A 349 5.62 17.64 -9.84
C ILE A 349 6.60 17.22 -10.96
N PRO A 350 7.48 18.09 -11.47
CA PRO A 350 8.43 17.70 -12.51
C PRO A 350 9.43 16.64 -12.02
N ALA A 351 9.85 16.70 -10.74
CA ALA A 351 10.77 15.71 -10.18
C ALA A 351 10.16 14.30 -10.19
N VAL A 352 8.92 14.14 -9.71
CA VAL A 352 8.24 12.82 -9.71
C VAL A 352 7.98 12.35 -11.13
N ILE A 353 7.54 13.23 -12.04
CA ILE A 353 7.33 12.86 -13.45
C ILE A 353 8.63 12.31 -14.05
N ILE A 354 9.73 13.04 -13.95
CA ILE A 354 11.03 12.63 -14.51
C ILE A 354 11.51 11.30 -13.87
N LEU A 355 11.40 11.18 -12.57
CA LEU A 355 11.83 9.98 -11.85
C LEU A 355 10.93 8.76 -12.12
N SER A 356 9.68 8.95 -12.54
CA SER A 356 8.78 7.84 -12.92
C SER A 356 8.96 7.39 -14.39
N LEU A 357 9.62 8.18 -15.25
CA LEU A 357 9.86 7.80 -16.63
C LEU A 357 10.67 6.50 -16.79
N PRO A 358 11.70 6.20 -16.00
CA PRO A 358 12.40 4.91 -16.08
C PRO A 358 11.47 3.71 -15.94
N CYS A 359 10.50 3.74 -15.02
CA CYS A 359 9.50 2.70 -14.88
C CYS A 359 8.65 2.57 -16.16
N VAL A 360 8.20 3.68 -16.73
CA VAL A 360 7.44 3.69 -18.01
C VAL A 360 8.29 3.09 -19.14
N PHE A 361 9.53 3.52 -19.28
CA PHE A 361 10.41 3.07 -20.36
C PHE A 361 10.88 1.63 -20.21
N GLY A 362 10.88 1.09 -19.01
CA GLY A 362 11.21 -0.31 -18.73
C GLY A 362 10.32 -1.31 -19.46
N PHE A 363 9.09 -0.94 -19.81
CA PHE A 363 8.16 -1.81 -20.55
C PHE A 363 8.27 -1.71 -22.08
N ASN A 364 8.98 -0.71 -22.61
CA ASN A 364 9.06 -0.46 -24.05
C ASN A 364 10.48 -0.11 -24.51
N ILE A 365 10.92 1.16 -24.40
CA ILE A 365 12.22 1.62 -24.90
C ILE A 365 13.39 0.90 -24.24
N TRP A 366 13.27 0.56 -22.94
CA TRP A 366 14.29 -0.10 -22.13
C TRP A 366 13.89 -1.53 -21.74
N SER A 367 12.98 -2.15 -22.49
CA SER A 367 12.51 -3.53 -22.21
C SER A 367 13.61 -4.60 -22.25
N GLY A 368 14.75 -4.32 -22.87
CA GLY A 368 15.93 -5.19 -22.83
C GLY A 368 16.81 -5.04 -21.60
N ILE A 369 16.47 -4.15 -20.65
CA ILE A 369 17.22 -3.98 -19.40
C ILE A 369 16.58 -4.83 -18.31
N HIS A 370 17.29 -5.85 -17.85
CA HIS A 370 16.86 -6.80 -16.82
C HIS A 370 17.69 -6.66 -15.53
N PRO A 371 17.39 -5.66 -14.67
CA PRO A 371 18.31 -5.26 -13.61
C PRO A 371 18.46 -6.27 -12.47
N LEU A 372 17.49 -7.19 -12.30
CA LEU A 372 17.55 -8.28 -11.31
C LEU A 372 17.79 -9.65 -11.96
N GLY A 373 18.10 -9.67 -13.27
CA GLY A 373 18.24 -10.91 -14.05
C GLY A 373 16.90 -11.48 -14.53
N GLY A 374 16.94 -12.55 -15.33
CA GLY A 374 15.75 -13.18 -15.90
C GLY A 374 14.95 -12.23 -16.80
N GLU A 375 13.64 -12.17 -16.60
CA GLU A 375 12.71 -11.28 -17.31
C GLU A 375 12.33 -10.04 -16.47
N SER A 376 13.14 -9.69 -15.46
CA SER A 376 12.82 -8.55 -14.57
C SER A 376 12.82 -7.23 -15.32
N MET A 377 11.86 -6.38 -14.98
CA MET A 377 11.73 -5.01 -15.49
C MET A 377 12.28 -3.97 -14.50
N ILE A 378 12.36 -2.71 -14.90
CA ILE A 378 12.75 -1.61 -14.00
C ILE A 378 11.77 -1.49 -12.83
N LEU A 379 10.47 -1.71 -13.06
CA LEU A 379 9.47 -1.77 -12.01
C LEU A 379 9.82 -2.77 -10.90
N ASP A 380 10.30 -3.96 -11.29
CA ASP A 380 10.67 -5.02 -10.33
C ASP A 380 11.85 -4.58 -9.45
N LEU A 381 12.81 -3.84 -10.02
CA LEU A 381 13.92 -3.27 -9.26
C LEU A 381 13.43 -2.21 -8.27
N GLU A 382 12.55 -1.30 -8.69
CA GLU A 382 11.99 -0.25 -7.84
C GLU A 382 11.16 -0.85 -6.70
N ASP A 383 10.29 -1.82 -7.00
CA ASP A 383 9.51 -2.55 -5.98
C ASP A 383 10.42 -3.34 -5.04
N PHE A 384 11.46 -4.00 -5.54
CA PHE A 384 12.43 -4.72 -4.72
C PHE A 384 13.11 -3.79 -3.69
N PHE A 385 13.56 -2.61 -4.11
CA PHE A 385 14.16 -1.66 -3.18
C PHE A 385 13.16 -1.19 -2.11
N VAL A 386 11.92 -0.96 -2.47
CA VAL A 386 10.89 -0.54 -1.51
C VAL A 386 10.47 -1.71 -0.62
N SER A 387 9.96 -2.78 -1.23
CA SER A 387 9.28 -3.86 -0.50
C SER A 387 10.23 -4.75 0.29
N ASN A 388 11.42 -5.05 -0.26
CA ASN A 388 12.37 -5.95 0.37
C ASN A 388 13.44 -5.24 1.21
N ASN A 389 13.62 -3.92 1.06
CA ASN A 389 14.64 -3.16 1.80
C ASN A 389 14.03 -2.10 2.69
N LEU A 390 13.42 -1.07 2.07
CA LEU A 390 13.07 0.15 2.79
C LEU A 390 11.94 -0.05 3.80
N LEU A 391 10.92 -0.85 3.48
CA LEU A 391 9.84 -1.16 4.41
C LEU A 391 10.34 -1.98 5.61
N PRO A 392 11.03 -3.13 5.45
CA PRO A 392 11.52 -3.90 6.60
C PRO A 392 12.57 -3.15 7.41
N LEU A 393 13.60 -2.59 6.78
CA LEU A 393 14.67 -1.89 7.48
C LEU A 393 14.17 -0.63 8.18
N GLY A 394 13.27 0.10 7.55
CA GLY A 394 12.66 1.26 8.17
C GLY A 394 11.78 0.91 9.37
N SER A 395 11.00 -0.17 9.27
CA SER A 395 10.25 -0.71 10.41
C SER A 395 11.17 -1.07 11.57
N LEU A 396 12.33 -1.68 11.27
CA LEU A 396 13.36 -1.97 12.26
C LEU A 396 13.91 -0.69 12.91
N VAL A 397 14.14 0.37 12.12
CA VAL A 397 14.58 1.67 12.65
C VAL A 397 13.56 2.22 13.65
N TYR A 398 12.26 2.26 13.31
CA TYR A 398 11.22 2.72 14.23
C TYR A 398 11.14 1.87 15.50
N LEU A 399 11.22 0.55 15.38
CA LEU A 399 11.21 -0.37 16.54
C LEU A 399 12.39 -0.10 17.47
N VAL A 400 13.62 -0.10 16.94
CA VAL A 400 14.83 0.08 17.75
C VAL A 400 14.87 1.50 18.33
N PHE A 401 14.43 2.50 17.59
CA PHE A 401 14.33 3.88 18.08
C PHE A 401 13.38 4.02 19.27
N CYS A 402 12.21 3.38 19.20
CA CYS A 402 11.21 3.43 20.27
C CYS A 402 11.54 2.54 21.47
N THR A 403 12.36 1.49 21.31
CA THR A 403 12.58 0.50 22.38
C THR A 403 13.96 0.54 23.01
N SER A 404 14.98 1.01 22.28
CA SER A 404 16.38 1.05 22.72
C SER A 404 16.67 2.25 23.59
N ARG A 405 17.60 2.08 24.55
CA ARG A 405 18.18 3.17 25.35
C ARG A 405 19.01 4.18 24.54
N TYR A 406 19.43 3.81 23.35
CA TYR A 406 20.18 4.67 22.42
C TYR A 406 19.29 5.45 21.46
N GLY A 407 17.97 5.19 21.47
CA GLY A 407 16.95 5.92 20.74
C GLY A 407 16.08 6.76 21.68
N TRP A 408 14.87 7.09 21.23
CA TRP A 408 13.87 7.81 22.05
C TRP A 408 13.51 7.03 23.32
N GLY A 409 13.53 5.71 23.23
CA GLY A 409 13.45 4.79 24.34
C GLY A 409 12.04 4.42 24.77
N TRP A 410 11.94 3.24 25.42
CA TRP A 410 10.67 2.62 25.79
C TRP A 410 9.76 3.51 26.65
N ASN A 411 10.33 4.22 27.64
CA ASN A 411 9.54 5.02 28.59
C ASN A 411 8.86 6.20 27.88
N ASN A 412 9.55 6.88 26.99
CA ASN A 412 8.99 7.97 26.21
C ASN A 412 7.94 7.44 25.24
N PHE A 413 8.25 6.37 24.50
CA PHE A 413 7.33 5.73 23.59
C PHE A 413 6.03 5.29 24.27
N ILE A 414 6.11 4.53 25.39
CA ILE A 414 4.92 4.01 26.06
C ILE A 414 4.06 5.11 26.68
N THR A 415 4.68 6.17 27.16
CA THR A 415 4.00 7.36 27.68
C THR A 415 3.23 8.05 26.57
N GLU A 416 3.86 8.28 25.42
CA GLU A 416 3.22 8.91 24.27
C GLU A 416 2.09 8.02 23.72
N ALA A 417 2.34 6.73 23.48
CA ALA A 417 1.34 5.79 22.95
C ALA A 417 0.08 5.73 23.85
N ASN A 418 0.25 5.83 25.16
CA ASN A 418 -0.82 5.74 26.15
C ASN A 418 -1.39 7.09 26.60
N THR A 419 -0.95 8.20 26.02
CA THR A 419 -1.54 9.52 26.28
C THR A 419 -2.94 9.60 25.69
N GLY A 420 -3.91 10.09 26.48
CA GLY A 420 -5.31 10.23 26.09
C GLY A 420 -6.22 9.08 26.58
N LYS A 421 -7.42 8.99 25.98
CA LYS A 421 -8.44 7.98 26.33
C LYS A 421 -8.53 6.86 25.28
N GLY A 422 -8.81 5.63 25.70
CA GLY A 422 -9.01 4.48 24.80
C GLY A 422 -8.18 3.26 25.19
N ILE A 423 -7.83 2.41 24.22
CA ILE A 423 -7.12 1.15 24.43
C ILE A 423 -5.67 1.41 24.81
N LEU A 424 -5.22 0.82 25.91
CA LEU A 424 -3.84 0.92 26.37
C LEU A 424 -2.91 0.06 25.50
N PHE A 425 -1.77 0.62 25.15
CA PHE A 425 -0.66 -0.18 24.64
C PHE A 425 -0.04 -0.99 25.79
N PRO A 426 0.04 -2.32 25.69
CA PRO A 426 0.40 -3.16 26.84
C PRO A 426 1.90 -3.05 27.13
N LYS A 427 2.24 -2.80 28.41
CA LYS A 427 3.66 -2.66 28.83
C LYS A 427 4.44 -3.98 28.82
N TRP A 428 3.74 -5.10 28.98
CA TRP A 428 4.35 -6.44 29.06
C TRP A 428 4.98 -6.90 27.73
N ILE A 429 4.57 -6.36 26.59
CA ILE A 429 5.14 -6.72 25.29
C ILE A 429 6.52 -6.08 25.02
N ARG A 430 7.10 -5.35 25.99
CA ARG A 430 8.40 -4.70 25.85
C ARG A 430 9.49 -5.67 25.37
N PHE A 431 9.59 -6.85 25.99
CA PHE A 431 10.58 -7.87 25.60
C PHE A 431 10.41 -8.29 24.14
N TYR A 432 9.15 -8.54 23.75
CA TYR A 432 8.80 -8.89 22.38
C TYR A 432 9.24 -7.80 21.38
N MET A 433 8.89 -6.55 21.64
CA MET A 433 9.22 -5.42 20.74
C MET A 433 10.70 -5.10 20.70
N THR A 434 11.42 -5.33 21.79
CA THR A 434 12.86 -4.99 21.87
C THR A 434 13.74 -6.04 21.21
N TRP A 435 13.37 -7.32 21.28
CA TRP A 435 14.22 -8.42 20.85
C TRP A 435 13.58 -9.31 19.78
N LEU A 436 12.38 -9.81 20.02
CA LEU A 436 11.78 -10.82 19.14
C LEU A 436 11.32 -10.21 17.81
N LEU A 437 10.59 -9.12 17.88
CA LEU A 437 10.04 -8.46 16.69
C LEU A 437 11.15 -7.96 15.73
N PRO A 438 12.23 -7.30 16.20
CA PRO A 438 13.37 -6.98 15.35
C PRO A 438 14.02 -8.19 14.68
N LEU A 439 14.15 -9.33 15.40
CA LEU A 439 14.68 -10.57 14.82
C LEU A 439 13.77 -11.14 13.74
N ILE A 440 12.45 -11.08 13.93
CA ILE A 440 11.48 -11.49 12.90
C ILE A 440 11.60 -10.60 11.66
N VAL A 441 11.71 -9.29 11.83
CA VAL A 441 11.90 -8.35 10.70
C VAL A 441 13.19 -8.64 9.95
N LEU A 442 14.30 -8.87 10.65
CA LEU A 442 15.58 -9.26 10.04
C LEU A 442 15.49 -10.61 9.32
N TYR A 443 14.75 -11.57 9.87
CA TYR A 443 14.50 -12.85 9.23
C TYR A 443 13.73 -12.68 7.91
N ILE A 444 12.67 -11.85 7.90
CA ILE A 444 11.90 -11.53 6.70
C ILE A 444 12.81 -10.88 5.64
N PHE A 445 13.63 -9.93 6.06
CA PHE A 445 14.59 -9.26 5.19
C PHE A 445 15.59 -10.26 4.57
N ALA A 446 16.22 -11.09 5.39
CA ALA A 446 17.21 -12.07 4.93
C ALA A 446 16.62 -13.13 3.99
N THR A 447 15.42 -13.64 4.31
CA THR A 447 14.74 -14.64 3.47
C THR A 447 14.24 -14.06 2.16
N GLY A 448 13.85 -12.78 2.12
CA GLY A 448 13.53 -12.06 0.88
C GLY A 448 14.71 -12.02 -0.09
N TYR A 449 15.91 -11.73 0.42
CA TYR A 449 17.14 -11.77 -0.37
C TYR A 449 17.52 -13.18 -0.83
N TYR A 450 17.45 -14.14 0.10
CA TYR A 450 17.77 -15.53 -0.24
C TYR A 450 16.88 -16.07 -1.35
N GLY A 451 15.58 -15.82 -1.28
CA GLY A 451 14.61 -16.26 -2.29
C GLY A 451 14.81 -15.62 -3.67
N MET A 452 15.39 -14.41 -3.73
CA MET A 452 15.60 -13.69 -4.98
C MET A 452 16.92 -14.03 -5.68
N PHE A 453 18.00 -14.22 -4.92
CA PHE A 453 19.35 -14.36 -5.49
C PHE A 453 19.94 -15.76 -5.39
N PHE A 454 19.34 -16.67 -4.62
CA PHE A 454 19.90 -17.99 -4.35
C PHE A 454 18.92 -19.16 -4.62
N LYS A 455 17.71 -18.89 -5.12
CA LYS A 455 16.77 -19.87 -5.67
C LYS A 455 16.71 -19.72 -7.19
#